data_ed69541a33022235ad665003d92610af
#
_entry.id   ed69541a33022235ad665003d92610af
#
_cell.length_a   1.000
_cell.length_b   1.000
_cell.length_c   1.000
_cell.angle_alpha   90.00
_cell.angle_beta   90.00
_cell.angle_gamma   90.00
#
_symmetry.space_group_name_H-M   'P 1'
#
loop_
_entity.id
_entity.type
_entity.pdbx_description
1 polymer ?
#
loop_
_entity_poly.entity_id
_entity_poly.type
_entity_poly.pdbx_seq_one_letter_code
_entity_poly.pdbx_strand_id
1 'polypeptide(L)'
;MISIIVAKAQNNIIGGNNKLLWHISDDLKRFKEITSGNTIIMGRKTFESLPGVLPNRKHVILTRDKNFSVDNENVEVIHSVDEIINNYKDSSVEAFIIGGGEIYKEFLPHADKIYLTEVLKDFSGDTSFPQIDLENWAVDYSSHILTNAKDGLQYKFINYIKKA
;
A
#
# COMPACT_ATOMS: atom_id res chain seq x y z
N MET A 1 4.60 2.87 -13.99
CA MET A 1 5.26 2.07 -12.93
C MET A 1 4.27 1.76 -11.81
N ILE A 2 4.22 0.53 -11.39
CA ILE A 2 3.37 0.09 -10.28
C ILE A 2 4.25 -0.13 -9.06
N SER A 3 3.92 0.57 -7.98
CA SER A 3 4.63 0.45 -6.71
C SER A 3 3.65 0.03 -5.62
N ILE A 4 4.17 -0.63 -4.60
CA ILE A 4 3.39 -0.97 -3.41
C ILE A 4 3.86 -0.10 -2.25
N ILE A 5 2.92 0.42 -1.46
CA ILE A 5 3.23 1.08 -0.21
C ILE A 5 2.44 0.37 0.89
N VAL A 6 3.14 -0.10 1.91
CA VAL A 6 2.55 -0.97 2.93
C VAL A 6 3.28 -0.84 4.26
N ALA A 7 2.54 -0.95 5.35
CA ALA A 7 3.09 -1.14 6.67
C ALA A 7 2.70 -2.53 7.16
N LYS A 8 3.66 -3.30 7.64
CA LYS A 8 3.41 -4.65 8.16
C LYS A 8 4.19 -4.89 9.45
N ALA A 9 3.65 -5.79 10.28
CA ALA A 9 4.37 -6.31 11.43
C ALA A 9 5.49 -7.26 10.98
N GLN A 10 6.44 -7.52 11.87
CA GLN A 10 7.55 -8.45 11.55
C GLN A 10 7.07 -9.87 11.22
N ASN A 11 5.88 -10.27 11.69
CA ASN A 11 5.24 -11.54 11.32
C ASN A 11 4.29 -11.41 10.12
N ASN A 12 4.46 -10.36 9.30
CA ASN A 12 3.72 -10.09 8.06
C ASN A 12 2.24 -9.71 8.22
N ILE A 13 1.75 -9.54 9.43
CA ILE A 13 0.37 -9.11 9.67
C ILE A 13 0.22 -7.63 9.31
N ILE A 14 -0.84 -7.28 8.57
CA ILE A 14 -1.12 -5.91 8.14
C ILE A 14 -2.46 -5.38 8.64
N GLY A 15 -3.35 -6.23 9.14
CA GLY A 15 -4.63 -5.77 9.66
C GLY A 15 -5.39 -6.83 10.41
N GLY A 16 -6.38 -6.40 11.16
CA GLY A 16 -7.31 -7.26 11.87
C GLY A 16 -8.66 -6.57 12.01
N ASN A 17 -9.75 -7.29 11.74
CA ASN A 17 -11.14 -6.77 11.81
C ASN A 17 -11.32 -5.48 10.99
N ASN A 18 -10.69 -5.40 9.81
CA ASN A 18 -10.71 -4.24 8.92
C ASN A 18 -10.13 -2.96 9.55
N LYS A 19 -9.25 -3.08 10.53
CA LYS A 19 -8.65 -1.95 11.24
C LYS A 19 -7.13 -2.03 11.22
N LEU A 20 -6.49 -0.86 11.31
CA LEU A 20 -5.06 -0.78 11.57
C LEU A 20 -4.77 -1.22 12.99
N LEU A 21 -3.68 -1.96 13.18
CA LEU A 21 -3.29 -2.51 14.48
C LEU A 21 -2.34 -1.60 15.27
N TRP A 22 -1.85 -0.54 14.63
CA TRP A 22 -0.95 0.45 15.23
C TRP A 22 -1.23 1.82 14.64
N HIS A 23 -0.72 2.84 15.30
CA HIS A 23 -0.78 4.21 14.80
C HIS A 23 0.60 4.86 14.95
N ILE A 24 1.25 5.12 13.83
CA ILE A 24 2.58 5.75 13.77
C ILE A 24 2.45 7.01 12.90
N SER A 25 2.51 8.18 13.53
CA SER A 25 2.31 9.45 12.84
C SER A 25 3.32 9.68 11.72
N ASP A 26 4.58 9.31 11.93
CA ASP A 26 5.63 9.45 10.92
C ASP A 26 5.37 8.57 9.70
N ASP A 27 4.74 7.41 9.89
CA ASP A 27 4.36 6.54 8.79
C ASP A 27 3.26 7.18 7.94
N LEU A 28 2.24 7.75 8.57
CA LEU A 28 1.18 8.45 7.88
C LEU A 28 1.70 9.67 7.12
N LYS A 29 2.65 10.39 7.70
CA LYS A 29 3.30 11.53 7.07
C LYS A 29 4.11 11.09 5.84
N ARG A 30 4.85 10.00 5.96
CA ARG A 30 5.62 9.42 4.85
C ARG A 30 4.69 8.98 3.71
N PHE A 31 3.58 8.32 4.03
CA PHE A 31 2.56 7.92 3.07
C PHE A 31 2.07 9.14 2.28
N LYS A 32 1.72 10.20 2.97
CA LYS A 32 1.26 11.43 2.34
C LYS A 32 2.33 12.04 1.42
N GLU A 33 3.57 12.11 1.88
CA GLU A 33 4.68 12.68 1.11
C GLU A 33 4.96 11.87 -0.17
N ILE A 34 4.96 10.55 -0.07
CA ILE A 34 5.25 9.67 -1.21
C ILE A 34 4.10 9.68 -2.23
N THR A 35 2.85 9.64 -1.77
CA THR A 35 1.70 9.47 -2.66
C THR A 35 1.13 10.76 -3.21
N SER A 36 1.38 11.92 -2.58
CA SER A 36 0.84 13.20 -3.03
C SER A 36 1.26 13.52 -4.47
N GLY A 37 0.30 13.97 -5.27
CA GLY A 37 0.53 14.26 -6.68
C GLY A 37 0.50 13.03 -7.59
N ASN A 38 0.26 11.86 -7.04
CA ASN A 38 0.28 10.59 -7.74
C ASN A 38 -1.08 9.88 -7.69
N THR A 39 -1.12 8.69 -8.27
CA THR A 39 -2.32 7.83 -8.28
C THR A 39 -2.20 6.78 -7.19
N ILE A 40 -3.28 6.57 -6.44
CA ILE A 40 -3.37 5.48 -5.46
C ILE A 40 -4.43 4.49 -5.90
N ILE A 41 -4.12 3.20 -5.80
CA ILE A 41 -4.97 2.09 -6.23
C ILE A 41 -5.32 1.25 -5.01
N MET A 42 -6.61 0.93 -4.87
CA MET A 42 -7.08 0.24 -3.67
C MET A 42 -8.32 -0.58 -3.96
N GLY A 43 -8.61 -1.52 -3.07
CA GLY A 43 -9.88 -2.20 -3.06
C GLY A 43 -10.97 -1.32 -2.44
N ARG A 44 -12.23 -1.71 -2.64
CA ARG A 44 -13.39 -0.96 -2.14
C ARG A 44 -13.37 -0.79 -0.63
N LYS A 45 -13.09 -1.86 0.13
CA LYS A 45 -13.08 -1.78 1.60
C LYS A 45 -12.03 -0.79 2.11
N THR A 46 -10.88 -0.75 1.47
CA THR A 46 -9.84 0.22 1.82
C THR A 46 -10.32 1.64 1.57
N PHE A 47 -10.97 1.87 0.42
CA PHE A 47 -11.54 3.18 0.13
C PHE A 47 -12.58 3.60 1.18
N GLU A 48 -13.45 2.68 1.56
CA GLU A 48 -14.50 2.95 2.56
C GLU A 48 -13.93 3.21 3.96
N SER A 49 -12.71 2.74 4.23
CA SER A 49 -12.02 2.97 5.50
C SER A 49 -11.30 4.32 5.57
N LEU A 50 -11.12 4.99 4.43
CA LEU A 50 -10.50 6.31 4.42
C LEU A 50 -11.42 7.36 5.00
N PRO A 51 -10.89 8.46 5.59
CA PRO A 51 -11.74 9.54 6.11
C PRO A 51 -12.46 10.33 5.01
N GLY A 52 -12.16 10.04 3.75
CA GLY A 52 -12.73 10.67 2.57
C GLY A 52 -11.74 10.58 1.42
N VAL A 53 -12.04 11.26 0.34
CA VAL A 53 -11.11 11.37 -0.80
C VAL A 53 -9.89 12.16 -0.33
N LEU A 54 -8.71 11.56 -0.47
CA LEU A 54 -7.46 12.18 -0.04
C LEU A 54 -7.07 13.30 -1.02
N PRO A 55 -6.64 14.46 -0.51
CA PRO A 55 -6.33 15.60 -1.39
C PRO A 55 -5.11 15.32 -2.27
N ASN A 56 -5.10 15.94 -3.45
CA ASN A 56 -3.99 15.94 -4.39
C ASN A 56 -3.57 14.53 -4.86
N ARG A 57 -4.53 13.62 -4.97
CA ARG A 57 -4.29 12.24 -5.45
C ARG A 57 -5.47 11.75 -6.26
N LYS A 58 -5.17 11.04 -7.35
CA LYS A 58 -6.18 10.29 -8.08
C LYS A 58 -6.42 8.96 -7.37
N HIS A 59 -7.67 8.60 -7.16
CA HIS A 59 -8.06 7.35 -6.53
C HIS A 59 -8.57 6.40 -7.60
N VAL A 60 -8.00 5.20 -7.65
CA VAL A 60 -8.48 4.11 -8.49
C VAL A 60 -8.97 3.01 -7.57
N ILE A 61 -10.25 2.70 -7.66
CA ILE A 61 -10.88 1.66 -6.83
C ILE A 61 -11.13 0.43 -7.70
N LEU A 62 -10.54 -0.69 -7.30
CA LEU A 62 -10.74 -1.98 -7.97
C LEU A 62 -11.84 -2.74 -7.22
N THR A 63 -12.94 -3.03 -7.92
CA THR A 63 -14.05 -3.82 -7.37
C THR A 63 -14.72 -4.63 -8.47
N ARG A 64 -15.23 -5.80 -8.11
CA ARG A 64 -16.02 -6.63 -9.04
C ARG A 64 -17.44 -6.12 -9.17
N ASP A 65 -17.91 -5.29 -8.25
CA ASP A 65 -19.26 -4.74 -8.25
C ASP A 65 -19.39 -3.65 -9.32
N LYS A 66 -20.01 -4.00 -10.44
CA LYS A 66 -20.19 -3.10 -11.59
C LYS A 66 -21.18 -1.97 -11.32
N ASN A 67 -21.92 -2.06 -10.23
CA ASN A 67 -22.87 -1.01 -9.81
C ASN A 67 -22.25 -0.01 -8.83
N PHE A 68 -21.02 -0.27 -8.36
CA PHE A 68 -20.33 0.64 -7.46
C PHE A 68 -19.86 1.87 -8.23
N SER A 69 -20.18 3.04 -7.71
CA SER A 69 -19.71 4.29 -8.29
C SER A 69 -19.49 5.31 -7.17
N VAL A 70 -18.62 6.28 -7.45
CA VAL A 70 -18.34 7.39 -6.55
C VAL A 70 -18.44 8.68 -7.37
N ASP A 71 -19.26 9.61 -6.89
CA ASP A 71 -19.43 10.90 -7.54
C ASP A 71 -18.34 11.86 -7.10
N ASN A 72 -17.17 11.73 -7.72
CA ASN A 72 -16.01 12.58 -7.47
C ASN A 72 -15.07 12.49 -8.66
N GLU A 73 -14.65 13.63 -9.19
CA GLU A 73 -13.79 13.69 -10.38
C GLU A 73 -12.40 13.07 -10.17
N ASN A 74 -11.96 12.97 -8.91
CA ASN A 74 -10.65 12.38 -8.56
C ASN A 74 -10.73 10.88 -8.26
N VAL A 75 -11.88 10.27 -8.48
CA VAL A 75 -12.11 8.85 -8.22
C VAL A 75 -12.54 8.16 -9.49
N GLU A 76 -11.83 7.09 -9.85
CA GLU A 76 -12.17 6.21 -10.97
C GLU A 76 -12.40 4.80 -10.42
N VAL A 77 -13.45 4.13 -10.88
CA VAL A 77 -13.74 2.74 -10.51
C VAL A 77 -13.39 1.84 -11.68
N ILE A 78 -12.57 0.84 -11.44
CA ILE A 78 -12.12 -0.14 -12.44
C ILE A 78 -12.50 -1.52 -11.93
N HIS A 79 -12.87 -2.43 -12.84
CA HIS A 79 -13.38 -3.76 -12.48
C HIS A 79 -12.43 -4.90 -12.83
N SER A 80 -11.25 -4.59 -13.39
CA SER A 80 -10.30 -5.59 -13.87
C SER A 80 -8.87 -5.26 -13.45
N VAL A 81 -8.18 -6.24 -12.89
CA VAL A 81 -6.74 -6.16 -12.59
C VAL A 81 -5.95 -5.88 -13.86
N ASP A 82 -6.28 -6.59 -14.95
CA ASP A 82 -5.56 -6.45 -16.23
C ASP A 82 -5.68 -5.02 -16.79
N GLU A 83 -6.82 -4.38 -16.63
CA GLU A 83 -7.01 -3.00 -17.06
C GLU A 83 -6.07 -2.06 -16.30
N ILE A 84 -5.93 -2.25 -14.99
CA ILE A 84 -5.01 -1.44 -14.18
C ILE A 84 -3.56 -1.69 -14.61
N ILE A 85 -3.17 -2.95 -14.81
CA ILE A 85 -1.82 -3.28 -15.26
C ILE A 85 -1.54 -2.62 -16.60
N ASN A 86 -2.47 -2.71 -17.56
CA ASN A 86 -2.30 -2.11 -18.88
C ASN A 86 -2.19 -0.59 -18.81
N ASN A 87 -2.90 0.05 -17.89
CA ASN A 87 -2.88 1.50 -17.77
C ASN A 87 -1.61 2.04 -17.09
N TYR A 88 -1.01 1.28 -16.16
CA TYR A 88 0.02 1.83 -15.29
C TYR A 88 1.38 1.15 -15.37
N LYS A 89 1.48 -0.10 -15.82
CA LYS A 89 2.74 -0.86 -15.76
C LYS A 89 3.88 -0.14 -16.48
N ASP A 90 3.62 0.34 -17.68
CA ASP A 90 4.63 1.01 -18.52
C ASP A 90 4.42 2.52 -18.58
N SER A 91 3.60 3.06 -17.71
CA SER A 91 3.34 4.49 -17.62
C SER A 91 4.49 5.22 -16.94
N SER A 92 4.72 6.47 -17.35
CA SER A 92 5.66 7.36 -16.66
C SER A 92 5.15 7.81 -15.29
N VAL A 93 3.83 7.68 -15.06
CA VAL A 93 3.22 7.97 -13.76
C VAL A 93 3.43 6.80 -12.82
N GLU A 94 3.84 7.08 -11.60
CA GLU A 94 3.92 6.05 -10.56
C GLU A 94 2.57 5.91 -9.89
N ALA A 95 2.04 4.68 -9.90
CA ALA A 95 0.78 4.34 -9.25
C ALA A 95 1.06 3.45 -8.04
N PHE A 96 0.47 3.79 -6.90
CA PHE A 96 0.74 3.14 -5.61
C PHE A 96 -0.42 2.25 -5.19
N ILE A 97 -0.13 0.97 -5.01
CA ILE A 97 -1.09 0.02 -4.43
C ILE A 97 -1.09 0.22 -2.92
N ILE A 98 -2.24 0.56 -2.35
CA ILE A 98 -2.34 0.88 -0.92
C ILE A 98 -3.14 -0.13 -0.10
N GLY A 99 -3.65 -1.20 -0.74
CA GLY A 99 -4.29 -2.28 -0.02
C GLY A 99 -5.72 -2.57 -0.49
N GLY A 100 -6.46 -3.46 0.08
CA GLY A 100 -5.99 -4.33 1.20
C GLY A 100 -5.22 -5.58 0.81
N GLY A 101 -5.28 -6.59 1.68
CA GLY A 101 -4.45 -7.79 1.53
C GLY A 101 -4.59 -8.50 0.20
N GLU A 102 -5.81 -8.70 -0.30
CA GLU A 102 -6.05 -9.34 -1.60
C GLU A 102 -5.45 -8.51 -2.74
N ILE A 103 -5.56 -7.19 -2.67
CA ILE A 103 -5.04 -6.29 -3.69
C ILE A 103 -3.51 -6.32 -3.69
N TYR A 104 -2.88 -6.31 -2.54
CA TYR A 104 -1.43 -6.48 -2.44
C TYR A 104 -0.98 -7.79 -3.08
N LYS A 105 -1.66 -8.88 -2.78
CA LYS A 105 -1.34 -10.20 -3.31
C LYS A 105 -1.45 -10.26 -4.83
N GLU A 106 -2.50 -9.67 -5.38
CA GLU A 106 -2.71 -9.66 -6.83
C GLU A 106 -1.67 -8.82 -7.58
N PHE A 107 -1.23 -7.70 -6.99
CA PHE A 107 -0.32 -6.79 -7.68
C PHE A 107 1.16 -7.00 -7.39
N LEU A 108 1.52 -7.77 -6.36
CA LEU A 108 2.92 -8.02 -6.03
C LEU A 108 3.73 -8.57 -7.22
N PRO A 109 3.22 -9.53 -8.02
CA PRO A 109 3.96 -10.01 -9.19
C PRO A 109 4.20 -8.95 -10.26
N HIS A 110 3.44 -7.87 -10.25
CA HIS A 110 3.48 -6.81 -11.26
C HIS A 110 4.14 -5.53 -10.75
N ALA A 111 4.51 -5.50 -9.48
CA ALA A 111 5.10 -4.30 -8.87
C ALA A 111 6.59 -4.20 -9.19
N ASP A 112 7.05 -2.97 -9.33
CA ASP A 112 8.45 -2.64 -9.59
C ASP A 112 9.19 -2.22 -8.32
N LYS A 113 8.45 -1.71 -7.34
CA LYS A 113 9.03 -1.17 -6.10
C LYS A 113 8.07 -1.40 -4.93
N ILE A 114 8.64 -1.59 -3.75
CA ILE A 114 7.88 -1.70 -2.50
C ILE A 114 8.43 -0.67 -1.52
N TYR A 115 7.56 0.21 -1.04
CA TYR A 115 7.85 1.13 0.06
C TYR A 115 7.27 0.51 1.32
N LEU A 116 8.12 -0.06 2.17
CA LEU A 116 7.69 -0.82 3.34
C LEU A 116 7.98 -0.05 4.62
N THR A 117 7.01 -0.06 5.53
CA THR A 117 7.25 0.23 6.93
C THR A 117 7.17 -1.08 7.69
N GLU A 118 8.28 -1.51 8.28
CA GLU A 118 8.30 -2.72 9.08
C GLU A 118 8.20 -2.37 10.55
N VAL A 119 7.12 -2.82 11.19
CA VAL A 119 6.87 -2.64 12.61
C VAL A 119 7.51 -3.82 13.34
N LEU A 120 8.45 -3.53 14.24
CA LEU A 120 9.32 -4.53 14.87
C LEU A 120 8.65 -5.17 16.08
N LYS A 121 7.49 -5.74 15.86
CA LYS A 121 6.70 -6.46 16.85
C LYS A 121 5.75 -7.41 16.12
N ASP A 122 5.44 -8.54 16.72
CA ASP A 122 4.42 -9.44 16.22
C ASP A 122 3.04 -8.92 16.61
N PHE A 123 2.08 -9.03 15.71
CA PHE A 123 0.69 -8.68 15.97
C PHE A 123 -0.21 -9.85 15.61
N SER A 124 -1.35 -9.94 16.27
CA SER A 124 -2.43 -10.85 15.90
C SER A 124 -3.38 -10.13 14.97
N GLY A 125 -3.73 -10.77 13.87
CA GLY A 125 -4.64 -10.19 12.90
C GLY A 125 -5.10 -11.23 11.89
N ASP A 126 -6.02 -10.83 11.02
CA ASP A 126 -6.63 -11.72 10.04
C ASP A 126 -6.12 -11.49 8.62
N THR A 127 -5.28 -10.50 8.42
CA THR A 127 -4.77 -10.13 7.09
C THR A 127 -3.25 -10.05 7.14
N SER A 128 -2.59 -10.67 6.17
CA SER A 128 -1.13 -10.67 6.07
C SER A 128 -0.66 -10.20 4.70
N PHE A 129 0.56 -9.67 4.67
CA PHE A 129 1.26 -9.37 3.43
C PHE A 129 2.06 -10.59 2.99
N PRO A 130 2.15 -10.89 1.69
CA PRO A 130 2.97 -12.02 1.21
C PRO A 130 4.43 -11.87 1.62
N GLN A 131 5.09 -12.99 1.82
CA GLN A 131 6.53 -13.00 2.10
C GLN A 131 7.29 -12.32 0.96
N ILE A 132 8.15 -11.37 1.29
CA ILE A 132 9.01 -10.71 0.29
C ILE A 132 10.20 -11.63 0.02
N ASP A 133 10.27 -12.15 -1.22
CA ASP A 133 11.30 -13.07 -1.64
C ASP A 133 12.55 -12.31 -2.07
N LEU A 134 13.63 -12.44 -1.31
CA LEU A 134 14.90 -11.76 -1.59
C LEU A 134 15.62 -12.30 -2.82
N GLU A 135 15.18 -13.41 -3.41
CA GLU A 135 15.64 -13.84 -4.72
C GLU A 135 15.11 -12.91 -5.83
N ASN A 136 13.93 -12.33 -5.63
CA ASN A 136 13.29 -11.46 -6.61
C ASN A 136 13.35 -9.97 -6.25
N TRP A 137 13.65 -9.66 -5.01
CA TRP A 137 13.65 -8.28 -4.51
C TRP A 137 14.99 -7.93 -3.85
N ALA A 138 15.48 -6.73 -4.10
CA ALA A 138 16.69 -6.20 -3.49
C ALA A 138 16.36 -4.98 -2.62
N VAL A 139 17.06 -4.85 -1.51
CA VAL A 139 16.94 -3.66 -0.67
C VAL A 139 17.62 -2.48 -1.38
N ASP A 140 16.85 -1.43 -1.64
CA ASP A 140 17.33 -0.18 -2.23
C ASP A 140 17.66 0.86 -1.17
N TYR A 141 16.89 0.86 -0.09
CA TYR A 141 17.06 1.79 1.03
C TYR A 141 16.58 1.13 2.32
N SER A 142 17.29 1.34 3.40
CA SER A 142 16.85 0.91 4.73
C SER A 142 17.21 1.98 5.74
N SER A 143 16.23 2.49 6.47
CA SER A 143 16.49 3.43 7.54
C SER A 143 17.07 2.72 8.75
N HIS A 144 17.60 3.50 9.71
CA HIS A 144 17.85 2.97 11.04
C HIS A 144 16.51 2.72 11.75
N ILE A 145 16.57 2.07 12.92
CA ILE A 145 15.38 1.80 13.73
C ILE A 145 14.91 3.11 14.34
N LEU A 146 13.61 3.38 14.18
CA LEU A 146 12.93 4.54 14.73
C LEU A 146 12.00 4.09 15.86
N THR A 147 11.67 5.01 16.75
CA THR A 147 10.78 4.73 17.88
C THR A 147 9.58 5.67 17.84
N ASN A 148 8.38 5.10 17.93
CA ASN A 148 7.16 5.88 18.02
C ASN A 148 7.07 6.48 19.43
N ALA A 149 7.08 7.82 19.51
CA ALA A 149 7.14 8.52 20.79
C ALA A 149 5.95 8.22 21.70
N LYS A 150 4.79 7.96 21.12
CA LYS A 150 3.54 7.77 21.87
C LYS A 150 3.48 6.47 22.65
N ASP A 151 3.99 5.37 22.09
CA ASP A 151 3.85 4.03 22.65
C ASP A 151 5.15 3.22 22.72
N GLY A 152 6.25 3.80 22.24
CA GLY A 152 7.55 3.12 22.22
C GLY A 152 7.70 2.06 21.14
N LEU A 153 6.72 1.91 20.24
CA LEU A 153 6.77 0.93 19.18
C LEU A 153 7.91 1.25 18.22
N GLN A 154 8.76 0.26 17.96
CA GLN A 154 9.89 0.42 17.04
C GLN A 154 9.51 0.02 15.62
N TYR A 155 10.08 0.71 14.65
CA TYR A 155 9.82 0.46 13.24
C TYR A 155 10.99 0.96 12.41
N LYS A 156 11.04 0.54 11.14
CA LYS A 156 11.98 1.08 10.17
C LYS A 156 11.34 1.13 8.79
N PHE A 157 11.90 1.98 7.94
CA PHE A 157 11.48 2.08 6.54
C PHE A 157 12.45 1.31 5.66
N ILE A 158 11.93 0.50 4.74
CA ILE A 158 12.72 -0.26 3.79
C ILE A 158 12.09 -0.11 2.42
N ASN A 159 12.89 0.27 1.43
CA ASN A 159 12.44 0.27 0.03
C ASN A 159 13.09 -0.90 -0.68
N TYR A 160 12.27 -1.67 -1.40
CA TYR A 160 12.75 -2.77 -2.23
C TYR A 160 12.54 -2.43 -3.70
N ILE A 161 13.47 -2.87 -4.55
CA ILE A 161 13.32 -2.82 -6.00
C ILE A 161 13.34 -4.24 -6.55
N LYS A 162 12.59 -4.47 -7.61
CA LYS A 162 12.54 -5.78 -8.24
C LYS A 162 13.82 -6.02 -9.00
N LYS A 163 14.39 -7.22 -8.83
CA LYS A 163 15.58 -7.64 -9.57
C LYS A 163 15.21 -7.91 -11.02
N ALA A 164 16.13 -7.59 -11.91
CA ALA A 164 15.97 -7.84 -13.34
C ALA A 164 15.98 -9.36 -13.66
#